data_e5cdc606cdd845c5346eea1ca816f05a
#
_entry.id   e5cdc606cdd845c5346eea1ca816f05a
#
_cell.length_a   1.000
_cell.length_b   1.000
_cell.length_c   1.000
_cell.angle_alpha   90.00
_cell.angle_beta   90.00
_cell.angle_gamma   90.00
#
_symmetry.space_group_name_H-M   'P 1'
#
loop_
_entity.id
_entity.type
_entity.pdbx_description
1 polymer ?
#
loop_
_entity_poly.entity_id
_entity_poly.type
_entity_poly.pdbx_seq_one_letter_code
_entity_poly.pdbx_strand_id
1 'polypeptide(L)'
;MSTKATTGELRATGTSPSGFSTTNVSAQRNSSDKGYSFEGSNAEGEWLHFFVRTLDIKQGQSFAIGRYGGIGTAAAYYGDSDKNIYYGTSGVINFEIFDAENEKVEIRTSGLEMSKDSEVKKVEARGNFVGIQETNKKVLDEKGNLSLK
;
A
#
# COMPACT_ATOMS: atom_id res chain seq x y z
N MET A 1 -8.47 -3.85 -17.90
CA MET A 1 -7.85 -4.41 -16.71
C MET A 1 -7.84 -5.92 -16.75
N SER A 2 -6.88 -6.51 -16.09
CA SER A 2 -6.74 -7.96 -16.07
C SER A 2 -7.79 -8.60 -15.16
N THR A 3 -8.26 -9.80 -15.56
CA THR A 3 -9.05 -10.64 -14.68
C THR A 3 -8.16 -11.64 -13.91
N LYS A 4 -6.87 -11.66 -14.21
CA LYS A 4 -5.92 -12.53 -13.53
C LYS A 4 -5.58 -11.99 -12.16
N ALA A 5 -5.33 -12.89 -11.22
CA ALA A 5 -4.83 -12.49 -9.90
C ALA A 5 -3.48 -11.78 -10.04
N THR A 6 -3.23 -10.84 -9.15
CA THR A 6 -1.94 -10.18 -9.08
C THR A 6 -0.87 -11.18 -8.65
N THR A 7 0.31 -11.10 -9.26
CA THR A 7 1.48 -11.84 -8.82
C THR A 7 2.58 -10.84 -8.45
N GLY A 8 3.55 -11.29 -7.67
CA GLY A 8 4.66 -10.46 -7.26
C GLY A 8 5.04 -10.69 -5.81
N GLU A 9 5.68 -9.69 -5.24
CA GLU A 9 6.21 -9.78 -3.88
C GLU A 9 6.15 -8.42 -3.20
N LEU A 10 5.89 -8.43 -1.89
CA LEU A 10 5.96 -7.23 -1.06
C LEU A 10 6.82 -7.55 0.16
N ARG A 11 7.84 -6.73 0.38
CA ARG A 11 8.77 -6.88 1.49
C ARG A 11 8.92 -5.58 2.24
N ALA A 12 9.17 -5.70 3.55
CA ALA A 12 9.44 -4.54 4.39
C ALA A 12 10.37 -4.92 5.54
N THR A 13 11.19 -3.96 5.94
CA THR A 13 11.99 -4.05 7.15
C THR A 13 11.46 -3.03 8.15
N GLY A 14 11.73 -3.26 9.43
CA GLY A 14 11.29 -2.35 10.49
C GLY A 14 9.87 -2.60 10.98
N THR A 15 9.13 -3.51 10.37
CA THR A 15 7.76 -3.86 10.78
C THR A 15 7.77 -4.74 12.02
N SER A 16 8.68 -5.72 12.04
CA SER A 16 8.89 -6.63 13.17
C SER A 16 10.37 -6.99 13.19
N PRO A 17 10.87 -7.67 14.25
CA PRO A 17 12.29 -8.05 14.30
C PRO A 17 12.76 -8.88 13.11
N SER A 18 11.88 -9.74 12.57
CA SER A 18 12.20 -10.58 11.41
C SER A 18 11.84 -9.94 10.07
N GLY A 19 11.18 -8.77 10.08
CA GLY A 19 10.69 -8.13 8.88
C GLY A 19 9.42 -8.76 8.34
N PHE A 20 9.00 -8.29 7.16
CA PHE A 20 7.79 -8.74 6.47
C PHE A 20 8.13 -9.14 5.05
N SER A 21 7.61 -10.26 4.59
CA SER A 21 7.78 -10.69 3.22
C SER A 21 6.62 -11.60 2.82
N THR A 22 6.06 -11.37 1.63
CA THR A 22 4.98 -12.22 1.14
C THR A 22 4.88 -12.18 -0.37
N THR A 23 4.42 -13.29 -0.95
CA THR A 23 4.00 -13.36 -2.35
C THR A 23 2.48 -13.36 -2.48
N ASN A 24 1.75 -13.33 -1.37
CA ASN A 24 0.31 -13.16 -1.38
C ASN A 24 -0.02 -11.68 -1.48
N VAL A 25 -0.02 -11.16 -2.69
CA VAL A 25 -0.11 -9.74 -2.98
C VAL A 25 -1.31 -9.43 -3.88
N SER A 26 -1.75 -8.17 -3.82
CA SER A 26 -2.85 -7.67 -4.62
C SER A 26 -2.57 -6.24 -5.04
N ALA A 27 -2.86 -5.93 -6.30
CA ALA A 27 -2.86 -4.57 -6.81
C ALA A 27 -4.23 -4.31 -7.43
N GLN A 28 -4.87 -3.23 -7.01
CA GLN A 28 -6.23 -2.92 -7.46
C GLN A 28 -6.34 -1.45 -7.84
N ARG A 29 -7.07 -1.21 -8.92
CA ARG A 29 -7.52 0.13 -9.30
C ARG A 29 -8.97 0.26 -8.83
N ASN A 30 -9.22 1.22 -7.98
CA ASN A 30 -10.54 1.41 -7.37
C ASN A 30 -11.19 2.67 -7.92
N SER A 31 -12.18 2.50 -8.80
CA SER A 31 -12.85 3.62 -9.45
C SER A 31 -13.75 4.41 -8.50
N SER A 32 -14.29 3.78 -7.47
CA SER A 32 -15.15 4.48 -6.49
C SER A 32 -14.34 5.35 -5.56
N ASP A 33 -13.19 4.87 -5.10
CA ASP A 33 -12.31 5.65 -4.21
C ASP A 33 -11.30 6.50 -4.98
N LYS A 34 -11.28 6.36 -6.29
CA LYS A 34 -10.37 7.08 -7.20
C LYS A 34 -8.92 6.93 -6.82
N GLY A 35 -8.49 5.68 -6.68
CA GLY A 35 -7.12 5.40 -6.31
C GLY A 35 -6.71 3.96 -6.57
N TYR A 36 -5.46 3.67 -6.16
CA TYR A 36 -4.88 2.34 -6.30
C TYR A 36 -4.53 1.79 -4.93
N SER A 37 -4.79 0.50 -4.73
CA SER A 37 -4.37 -0.25 -3.55
C SER A 37 -3.27 -1.23 -3.92
N PHE A 38 -2.26 -1.31 -3.06
CA PHE A 38 -1.17 -2.29 -3.18
C PHE A 38 -1.00 -2.93 -1.81
N GLU A 39 -1.23 -4.23 -1.72
CA GLU A 39 -1.24 -4.89 -0.41
C GLU A 39 -0.66 -6.28 -0.46
N GLY A 40 -0.26 -6.78 0.70
CA GLY A 40 0.17 -8.14 0.89
C GLY A 40 -0.09 -8.59 2.31
N SER A 41 -0.26 -9.90 2.48
CA SER A 41 -0.45 -10.51 3.78
C SER A 41 0.33 -11.82 3.85
N ASN A 42 0.80 -12.18 5.04
CA ASN A 42 1.58 -13.41 5.23
C ASN A 42 0.83 -14.40 6.13
N ALA A 43 1.42 -15.58 6.31
CA ALA A 43 0.79 -16.65 7.09
C ALA A 43 0.77 -16.36 8.59
N GLU A 44 1.60 -15.44 9.06
CA GLU A 44 1.65 -15.03 10.48
C GLU A 44 0.57 -14.02 10.87
N GLY A 45 -0.28 -13.63 9.91
CA GLY A 45 -1.35 -12.68 10.16
C GLY A 45 -0.95 -11.23 10.00
N GLU A 46 0.27 -10.97 9.55
CA GLU A 46 0.71 -9.60 9.25
C GLU A 46 0.21 -9.19 7.86
N TRP A 47 -0.05 -7.90 7.69
CA TRP A 47 -0.42 -7.35 6.39
C TRP A 47 0.12 -5.93 6.26
N LEU A 48 0.34 -5.52 5.02
CA LEU A 48 0.83 -4.19 4.67
C LEU A 48 -0.01 -3.70 3.50
N HIS A 49 -0.52 -2.47 3.60
CA HIS A 49 -1.43 -1.92 2.61
C HIS A 49 -1.04 -0.48 2.30
N PHE A 50 -0.84 -0.16 1.03
CA PHE A 50 -0.64 1.19 0.55
C PHE A 50 -1.82 1.60 -0.32
N PHE A 51 -2.35 2.78 -0.09
CA PHE A 51 -3.40 3.34 -0.92
C PHE A 51 -2.96 4.69 -1.46
N VAL A 52 -2.97 4.85 -2.77
CA VAL A 52 -2.60 6.11 -3.43
C VAL A 52 -3.87 6.70 -4.03
N ARG A 53 -4.22 7.89 -3.59
CA ARG A 53 -5.52 8.49 -3.86
C ARG A 53 -5.53 9.32 -5.13
N THR A 54 -5.18 8.67 -6.24
CA THR A 54 -5.32 9.22 -7.58
C THR A 54 -5.41 8.07 -8.57
N LEU A 55 -6.10 8.29 -9.68
CA LEU A 55 -6.14 7.34 -10.79
C LEU A 55 -5.07 7.67 -11.85
N ASP A 56 -4.34 8.75 -11.68
CA ASP A 56 -3.33 9.21 -12.63
C ASP A 56 -1.95 9.09 -12.01
N ILE A 57 -1.41 7.88 -12.06
CA ILE A 57 -0.06 7.59 -11.58
C ILE A 57 0.86 7.47 -12.79
N LYS A 58 2.02 8.11 -12.70
CA LYS A 58 3.05 8.05 -13.74
C LYS A 58 4.32 7.47 -13.19
N GLN A 59 5.05 6.75 -14.03
CA GLN A 59 6.36 6.21 -13.66
C GLN A 59 7.29 7.32 -13.21
N GLY A 60 8.00 7.07 -12.13
CA GLY A 60 8.91 8.05 -11.52
C GLY A 60 8.23 9.01 -10.56
N GLN A 61 6.92 8.94 -10.42
CA GLN A 61 6.18 9.83 -9.54
C GLN A 61 6.24 9.35 -8.09
N SER A 62 6.22 10.31 -7.15
CA SER A 62 6.21 10.04 -5.71
C SER A 62 5.01 10.72 -5.07
N PHE A 63 4.49 10.10 -4.01
CA PHE A 63 3.34 10.63 -3.27
C PHE A 63 3.67 10.67 -1.79
N ALA A 64 3.35 11.80 -1.15
CA ALA A 64 3.51 11.95 0.29
C ALA A 64 2.55 11.05 1.04
N ILE A 65 3.05 10.39 2.09
CA ILE A 65 2.24 9.53 2.94
C ILE A 65 1.81 10.33 4.18
N GLY A 66 0.51 10.29 4.47
CA GLY A 66 -0.04 10.92 5.65
C GLY A 66 -1.18 10.10 6.20
N ARG A 67 -1.53 10.37 7.45
CA ARG A 67 -2.53 9.56 8.16
C ARG A 67 -3.92 9.63 7.55
N TYR A 68 -4.32 10.80 7.08
CA TYR A 68 -5.61 11.00 6.45
C TYR A 68 -5.38 11.60 5.06
N GLY A 69 -4.75 10.80 4.21
CA GLY A 69 -4.35 11.24 2.89
C GLY A 69 -5.51 11.73 2.05
N GLY A 70 -5.42 12.98 1.58
CA GLY A 70 -6.38 13.54 0.64
C GLY A 70 -6.06 13.15 -0.80
N ILE A 71 -6.81 13.70 -1.74
CA ILE A 71 -6.59 13.47 -3.16
C ILE A 71 -5.16 13.88 -3.52
N GLY A 72 -4.45 13.02 -4.24
CA GLY A 72 -3.06 13.27 -4.62
C GLY A 72 -2.03 12.90 -3.57
N THR A 73 -2.45 12.26 -2.47
CA THR A 73 -1.55 11.76 -1.43
C THR A 73 -1.70 10.25 -1.27
N ALA A 74 -0.92 9.67 -0.38
CA ALA A 74 -0.96 8.26 -0.11
C ALA A 74 -1.18 7.99 1.38
N ALA A 75 -1.64 6.77 1.68
CA ALA A 75 -1.76 6.26 3.03
C ALA A 75 -1.07 4.91 3.11
N ALA A 76 -0.57 4.58 4.29
CA ALA A 76 0.07 3.30 4.54
C ALA A 76 -0.47 2.72 5.85
N TYR A 77 -0.68 1.41 5.86
CA TYR A 77 -1.23 0.69 7.01
C TYR A 77 -0.45 -0.60 7.19
N TYR A 78 -0.12 -0.91 8.43
CA TYR A 78 0.53 -2.17 8.77
C TYR A 78 -0.23 -2.82 9.92
N GLY A 79 -0.63 -4.08 9.76
CA GLY A 79 -1.20 -4.87 10.84
C GLY A 79 -0.21 -5.94 11.27
N ASP A 80 0.08 -6.02 12.57
CA ASP A 80 0.97 -7.05 13.09
C ASP A 80 0.18 -8.32 13.43
N SER A 81 0.91 -9.37 13.84
CA SER A 81 0.29 -10.66 14.14
C SER A 81 -0.61 -10.62 15.40
N ASP A 82 -0.49 -9.60 16.23
CA ASP A 82 -1.32 -9.39 17.41
C ASP A 82 -2.50 -8.47 17.13
N LYS A 83 -2.75 -8.17 15.84
CA LYS A 83 -3.86 -7.32 15.37
C LYS A 83 -3.73 -5.85 15.72
N ASN A 84 -2.52 -5.39 16.04
CA ASN A 84 -2.25 -3.96 16.18
C ASN A 84 -2.13 -3.34 14.80
N ILE A 85 -2.71 -2.16 14.62
CA ILE A 85 -2.69 -1.45 13.34
C ILE A 85 -1.88 -0.17 13.49
N TYR A 86 -0.87 -0.02 12.63
CA TYR A 86 -0.01 1.15 12.56
C TYR A 86 -0.37 1.94 11.31
N TYR A 87 -0.36 3.25 11.41
CA TYR A 87 -0.70 4.17 10.33
C TYR A 87 0.53 4.95 9.88
N GLY A 88 0.72 5.07 8.58
CA GLY A 88 1.78 5.91 8.04
C GLY A 88 1.57 7.37 8.39
N THR A 89 2.58 8.00 8.96
CA THR A 89 2.51 9.40 9.40
C THR A 89 3.44 10.31 8.63
N SER A 90 4.45 9.75 7.96
CA SER A 90 5.39 10.51 7.15
C SER A 90 6.08 9.61 6.15
N GLY A 91 6.79 10.21 5.21
CA GLY A 91 7.50 9.51 4.17
C GLY A 91 6.84 9.65 2.82
N VAL A 92 7.39 8.96 1.85
CA VAL A 92 6.84 8.95 0.48
C VAL A 92 6.80 7.52 -0.06
N ILE A 93 5.88 7.28 -0.99
CA ILE A 93 5.88 6.10 -1.83
C ILE A 93 6.29 6.51 -3.23
N ASN A 94 7.28 5.81 -3.79
CA ASN A 94 7.83 6.09 -5.10
C ASN A 94 7.40 5.00 -6.06
N PHE A 95 6.93 5.38 -7.25
CA PHE A 95 6.57 4.45 -8.31
C PHE A 95 7.76 4.35 -9.26
N GLU A 96 8.66 3.40 -9.00
CA GLU A 96 9.84 3.19 -9.84
C GLU A 96 9.45 2.66 -11.21
N ILE A 97 8.42 1.83 -11.27
CA ILE A 97 7.79 1.39 -12.49
C ILE A 97 6.27 1.54 -12.32
N PHE A 98 5.65 2.14 -13.30
CA PHE A 98 4.19 2.14 -13.42
C PHE A 98 3.85 2.06 -14.91
N ASP A 99 3.54 0.85 -15.35
CA ASP A 99 3.19 0.55 -16.73
C ASP A 99 1.76 0.02 -16.75
N ALA A 100 0.82 0.91 -16.99
CA ALA A 100 -0.61 0.56 -16.96
C ALA A 100 -0.99 -0.41 -18.07
N GLU A 101 -0.33 -0.32 -19.21
CA GLU A 101 -0.63 -1.18 -20.36
C GLU A 101 -0.27 -2.64 -20.08
N ASN A 102 0.91 -2.87 -19.49
CA ASN A 102 1.37 -4.21 -19.16
C ASN A 102 1.05 -4.58 -17.71
N GLU A 103 0.39 -3.70 -16.98
CA GLU A 103 -0.02 -3.89 -15.59
C GLU A 103 1.15 -4.27 -14.68
N LYS A 104 2.29 -3.58 -14.85
CA LYS A 104 3.48 -3.77 -14.03
C LYS A 104 3.70 -2.56 -13.15
N VAL A 105 3.91 -2.82 -11.86
CA VAL A 105 4.15 -1.77 -10.87
C VAL A 105 5.29 -2.18 -9.96
N GLU A 106 6.22 -1.25 -9.71
CA GLU A 106 7.21 -1.41 -8.65
C GLU A 106 7.17 -0.18 -7.77
N ILE A 107 7.02 -0.43 -6.48
CA ILE A 107 6.96 0.63 -5.48
C ILE A 107 8.10 0.49 -4.48
N ARG A 108 8.47 1.64 -3.90
CA ARG A 108 9.49 1.73 -2.86
C ARG A 108 9.18 2.91 -1.97
N THR A 109 9.23 2.70 -0.68
CA THR A 109 9.03 3.81 0.26
C THR A 109 10.36 4.44 0.64
N SER A 110 10.31 5.70 1.04
CA SER A 110 11.46 6.44 1.56
C SER A 110 11.01 7.22 2.79
N GLY A 111 11.73 7.05 3.90
CA GLY A 111 11.44 7.76 5.13
C GLY A 111 10.10 7.46 5.76
N LEU A 112 9.55 6.27 5.50
CA LEU A 112 8.24 5.90 6.03
C LEU A 112 8.32 5.67 7.53
N GLU A 113 7.46 6.37 8.28
CA GLU A 113 7.23 6.12 9.70
C GLU A 113 5.77 5.77 9.90
N MET A 114 5.54 4.72 10.67
CA MET A 114 4.21 4.22 10.96
C MET A 114 4.01 4.20 12.47
N SER A 115 2.87 4.69 12.92
CA SER A 115 2.63 4.89 14.35
C SER A 115 1.34 4.24 14.81
N LYS A 116 1.38 3.73 16.03
CA LYS A 116 0.21 3.33 16.80
C LYS A 116 0.41 3.88 18.21
N ASP A 117 -0.44 4.81 18.60
CA ASP A 117 -0.30 5.53 19.88
C ASP A 117 1.09 6.21 19.97
N SER A 118 1.89 5.89 20.98
CA SER A 118 3.24 6.45 21.12
C SER A 118 4.33 5.60 20.48
N GLU A 119 3.97 4.45 19.93
CA GLU A 119 4.94 3.57 19.29
C GLU A 119 5.13 3.97 17.83
N VAL A 120 6.40 4.12 17.41
CA VAL A 120 6.75 4.49 16.04
C VAL A 120 7.66 3.42 15.46
N LYS A 121 7.33 2.97 14.24
CA LYS A 121 8.16 2.05 13.48
C LYS A 121 8.70 2.76 12.25
N LYS A 122 10.01 2.68 12.04
CA LYS A 122 10.64 3.15 10.80
C LYS A 122 10.66 1.98 9.82
N VAL A 123 9.90 2.11 8.75
CA VAL A 123 9.64 1.02 7.82
C VAL A 123 10.24 1.35 6.46
N GLU A 124 10.92 0.39 5.86
CA GLU A 124 11.32 0.48 4.46
C GLU A 124 10.65 -0.65 3.73
N ALA A 125 9.85 -0.31 2.73
CA ALA A 125 9.08 -1.29 1.96
C ALA A 125 9.41 -1.23 0.49
N ARG A 126 9.30 -2.36 -0.16
CA ARG A 126 9.52 -2.52 -1.59
C ARG A 126 8.57 -3.58 -2.11
N GLY A 127 7.92 -3.30 -3.23
CA GLY A 127 6.99 -4.26 -3.83
C GLY A 127 7.07 -4.26 -5.34
N ASN A 128 6.82 -5.42 -5.92
CA ASN A 128 6.60 -5.54 -7.35
C ASN A 128 5.30 -6.31 -7.58
N PHE A 129 4.53 -5.87 -8.57
CA PHE A 129 3.20 -6.40 -8.83
C PHE A 129 3.01 -6.53 -10.32
N VAL A 130 2.44 -7.64 -10.74
CA VAL A 130 2.01 -7.85 -12.12
C VAL A 130 0.54 -8.27 -12.09
N GLY A 131 -0.29 -7.55 -12.83
CA GLY A 131 -1.73 -7.72 -12.84
C GLY A 131 -2.40 -6.73 -11.90
N ILE A 132 -3.17 -5.82 -12.48
CA ILE A 132 -3.94 -4.82 -11.71
C ILE A 132 -5.41 -5.12 -11.93
N GLN A 133 -6.11 -5.43 -10.84
CA GLN A 133 -7.52 -5.75 -10.90
C GLN A 133 -8.37 -4.50 -10.75
N GLU A 134 -9.50 -4.48 -11.40
CA GLU A 134 -10.45 -3.38 -11.31
C GLU A 134 -11.46 -3.67 -10.23
N THR A 135 -11.77 -2.68 -9.40
CA THR A 135 -12.83 -2.79 -8.42
C THR A 135 -13.55 -1.46 -8.29
N ASN A 136 -14.84 -1.52 -7.96
CA ASN A 136 -15.61 -0.33 -7.61
C ASN A 136 -16.12 -0.40 -6.17
N LYS A 137 -15.64 -1.36 -5.39
CA LYS A 137 -16.03 -1.53 -4.00
C LYS A 137 -15.35 -0.46 -3.16
N LYS A 138 -16.16 0.41 -2.55
CA LYS A 138 -15.64 1.47 -1.70
C LYS A 138 -15.00 0.90 -0.44
N VAL A 139 -13.75 1.27 -0.18
CA VAL A 139 -13.00 0.82 1.00
C VAL A 139 -12.54 1.97 1.90
N LEU A 140 -12.75 3.21 1.46
CA LEU A 140 -12.44 4.39 2.27
C LEU A 140 -13.71 4.92 2.92
N ASP A 141 -13.58 5.39 4.16
CA ASP A 141 -14.69 6.06 4.84
C ASP A 141 -14.80 7.53 4.37
N GLU A 142 -15.75 8.27 4.95
CA GLU A 142 -16.01 9.67 4.57
C GLU A 142 -14.80 10.57 4.80
N LYS A 143 -13.92 10.21 5.72
CA LYS A 143 -12.71 10.97 6.04
C LYS A 143 -11.50 10.52 5.23
N GLY A 144 -11.67 9.50 4.38
CA GLY A 144 -10.57 8.96 3.59
C GLY A 144 -9.74 7.91 4.30
N ASN A 145 -10.21 7.39 5.43
CA ASN A 145 -9.53 6.29 6.13
C ASN A 145 -9.94 4.95 5.54
N LEU A 146 -8.99 4.03 5.51
CA LEU A 146 -9.25 2.67 5.05
C LEU A 146 -10.25 1.98 5.99
N SER A 147 -11.28 1.35 5.38
CA SER A 147 -12.24 0.54 6.12
C SER A 147 -11.68 -0.86 6.24
N LEU A 148 -11.26 -1.24 7.44
CA LEU A 148 -10.65 -2.53 7.73
C LEU A 148 -11.70 -3.47 8.32
N LYS A 149 -12.32 -4.24 7.48
CA LYS A 149 -13.33 -5.22 7.94
C LYS A 149 -12.85 -6.64 7.69
#